data_c525b72752e205fef11dbe18f31f2f7c
#
_entry.id   c525b72752e205fef11dbe18f31f2f7c
#
_cell.length_a   1.000
_cell.length_b   1.000
_cell.length_c   1.000
_cell.angle_alpha   90.00
_cell.angle_beta   90.00
_cell.angle_gamma   90.00
#
_symmetry.space_group_name_H-M   'P 1'
#
loop_
_entity.id
_entity.type
_entity.pdbx_description
1 polymer ?
#
loop_
_entity_poly.entity_id
_entity_poly.type
_entity_poly.pdbx_seq_one_letter_code
_entity_poly.pdbx_strand_id
1 'polypeptide(L)'
;MKKFWKWKNQAQTETTPAQRTLYLNGTIAEESWFDDDVTPQLFKEELNSGSGDITVWINSPGGDCVAAAQIYNMLIDYKGDVTVKIDGIAASAASVIAMAGTKVLMSPVSMMMIHNPMTIAMGDKAEMEKAIEMLSEVKESIMNAYEIKTGLSRAKISHLMDAETWMNANKAMELGFIDDVLSREEVSDDDSQPAVPVMFSETAVMNSLMGKIAEKCRINARPAQPDKPQGRSVTELREQLNTIKKFI
;
A
#
# COMPACT_ATOMS: atom_id res chain seq x y z
N MET A 1 -11.83 2.07 10.50
CA MET A 1 -10.56 1.92 9.76
C MET A 1 -10.51 0.63 9.00
N LYS A 2 -9.94 0.65 7.80
CA LYS A 2 -9.91 -0.51 6.92
C LYS A 2 -8.52 -1.15 7.00
N LYS A 3 -8.43 -2.37 7.56
CA LYS A 3 -7.20 -3.16 7.51
C LYS A 3 -6.92 -3.55 6.05
N PHE A 4 -5.65 -3.46 5.59
CA PHE A 4 -5.22 -3.98 4.29
C PHE A 4 -4.88 -5.48 4.35
N TRP A 5 -5.10 -6.13 5.51
CA TRP A 5 -4.94 -7.58 5.68
C TRP A 5 -6.15 -8.23 6.32
N LYS A 6 -6.32 -9.52 6.02
CA LYS A 6 -7.37 -10.36 6.57
C LYS A 6 -6.85 -11.78 6.78
N TRP A 7 -7.15 -12.36 7.94
CA TRP A 7 -6.90 -13.76 8.21
C TRP A 7 -8.11 -14.61 7.91
N LYS A 8 -7.86 -15.80 7.30
CA LYS A 8 -8.82 -16.88 7.13
C LYS A 8 -8.19 -18.15 7.71
N ASN A 9 -8.76 -18.68 8.77
CA ASN A 9 -8.30 -19.88 9.40
C ASN A 9 -9.28 -21.01 9.08
N GLN A 10 -8.80 -22.08 8.49
CA GLN A 10 -9.58 -23.29 8.25
C GLN A 10 -9.19 -24.32 9.30
N ALA A 11 -10.19 -24.80 10.07
CA ALA A 11 -9.96 -25.85 11.04
C ALA A 11 -9.63 -27.17 10.34
N GLN A 12 -8.82 -28.00 11.00
CA GLN A 12 -8.52 -29.35 10.53
C GLN A 12 -9.82 -30.17 10.43
N THR A 13 -9.99 -30.87 9.32
CA THR A 13 -11.03 -31.88 9.12
C THR A 13 -10.39 -33.25 8.99
N GLU A 14 -11.17 -34.35 8.89
CA GLU A 14 -10.65 -35.69 8.68
C GLU A 14 -9.83 -35.83 7.38
N THR A 15 -10.08 -34.95 6.40
CA THR A 15 -9.47 -35.01 5.06
C THR A 15 -8.57 -33.82 4.74
N THR A 16 -8.60 -32.75 5.54
CA THR A 16 -7.88 -31.50 5.24
C THR A 16 -7.11 -31.02 6.47
N PRO A 17 -5.78 -30.75 6.38
CA PRO A 17 -5.03 -30.18 7.48
C PRO A 17 -5.51 -28.76 7.83
N ALA A 18 -5.26 -28.34 9.07
CA ALA A 18 -5.51 -26.96 9.46
C ALA A 18 -4.69 -26.01 8.57
N GLN A 19 -5.32 -24.98 8.04
CA GLN A 19 -4.68 -23.99 7.17
C GLN A 19 -4.90 -22.59 7.71
N ARG A 20 -3.83 -21.83 7.82
CA ARG A 20 -3.85 -20.42 8.16
C ARG A 20 -3.48 -19.60 6.93
N THR A 21 -4.39 -18.74 6.51
CA THR A 21 -4.19 -17.93 5.32
C THR A 21 -4.31 -16.45 5.66
N LEU A 22 -3.29 -15.69 5.26
CA LEU A 22 -3.24 -14.23 5.33
C LEU A 22 -3.46 -13.66 3.94
N TYR A 23 -4.39 -12.73 3.81
CA TYR A 23 -4.63 -11.97 2.58
C TYR A 23 -4.12 -10.55 2.77
N LEU A 24 -3.26 -10.08 1.88
CA LEU A 24 -2.78 -8.70 1.78
C LEU A 24 -3.36 -8.09 0.51
N ASN A 25 -4.43 -7.31 0.65
CA ASN A 25 -5.17 -6.75 -0.48
C ASN A 25 -5.23 -5.22 -0.40
N GLY A 26 -5.00 -4.56 -1.54
CA GLY A 26 -5.03 -3.11 -1.65
C GLY A 26 -3.74 -2.43 -1.19
N THR A 27 -3.79 -1.14 -0.91
CA THR A 27 -2.61 -0.32 -0.56
C THR A 27 -2.11 -0.66 0.85
N ILE A 28 -0.80 -0.90 0.98
CA ILE A 28 -0.15 -1.18 2.27
C ILE A 28 -0.10 0.11 3.08
N ALA A 29 -0.70 0.09 4.27
CA ALA A 29 -0.78 1.24 5.16
C ALA A 29 -1.34 2.51 4.48
N GLU A 30 -2.44 2.37 3.72
CA GLU A 30 -3.13 3.48 3.07
C GLU A 30 -3.54 4.56 4.08
N GLU A 31 -4.05 4.12 5.22
CA GLU A 31 -4.28 4.95 6.39
C GLU A 31 -3.03 4.95 7.25
N SER A 32 -2.75 5.34 8.29
CA SER A 32 -1.49 5.36 9.01
C SER A 32 -1.15 3.98 9.60
N TRP A 33 0.10 3.55 9.46
CA TRP A 33 0.65 2.37 10.13
C TRP A 33 1.02 2.65 11.60
N PHE A 34 1.16 3.92 11.95
CA PHE A 34 1.57 4.37 13.28
C PHE A 34 0.42 4.97 14.12
N ASP A 35 -0.81 4.97 13.58
CA ASP A 35 -2.00 5.41 14.29
C ASP A 35 -2.58 4.30 15.18
N ASP A 36 -3.28 4.68 16.23
CA ASP A 36 -3.69 3.84 17.35
C ASP A 36 -4.55 2.62 17.01
N ASP A 37 -5.19 2.57 15.83
CA ASP A 37 -6.18 1.53 15.51
C ASP A 37 -5.65 0.42 14.58
N VAL A 38 -4.59 0.66 13.79
CA VAL A 38 -4.00 -0.34 12.88
C VAL A 38 -2.49 -0.31 13.03
N THR A 39 -1.97 -1.03 14.01
CA THR A 39 -0.58 -0.95 14.43
C THR A 39 0.23 -2.16 13.96
N PRO A 40 1.56 -2.03 13.84
CA PRO A 40 2.47 -3.17 13.68
C PRO A 40 2.26 -4.23 14.74
N GLN A 41 1.95 -3.81 15.95
CA GLN A 41 1.72 -4.70 17.08
C GLN A 41 0.49 -5.58 16.84
N LEU A 42 -0.62 -5.03 16.34
CA LEU A 42 -1.83 -5.80 16.03
C LEU A 42 -1.55 -6.85 14.94
N PHE A 43 -0.82 -6.48 13.88
CA PHE A 43 -0.41 -7.42 12.84
C PHE A 43 0.43 -8.57 13.44
N LYS A 44 1.40 -8.24 14.29
CA LYS A 44 2.28 -9.20 14.96
C LYS A 44 1.49 -10.13 15.89
N GLU A 45 0.54 -9.61 16.65
CA GLU A 45 -0.33 -10.42 17.54
C GLU A 45 -1.19 -11.38 16.74
N GLU A 46 -1.82 -10.91 15.66
CA GLU A 46 -2.62 -11.76 14.78
C GLU A 46 -1.76 -12.82 14.06
N LEU A 47 -0.55 -12.47 13.60
CA LEU A 47 0.41 -13.41 13.01
C LEU A 47 0.77 -14.51 14.00
N ASN A 48 1.04 -14.17 15.26
CA ASN A 48 1.47 -15.09 16.30
C ASN A 48 0.30 -15.74 17.07
N SER A 49 -0.95 -15.45 16.74
CA SER A 49 -2.13 -16.01 17.41
C SER A 49 -2.34 -17.51 17.15
N GLY A 50 -1.58 -18.09 16.23
CA GLY A 50 -1.60 -19.52 15.91
C GLY A 50 -0.19 -20.00 15.55
N SER A 51 -0.09 -21.29 15.23
CA SER A 51 1.17 -21.96 14.88
C SER A 51 1.02 -22.77 13.59
N GLY A 52 2.12 -23.29 13.08
CA GLY A 52 2.19 -24.07 11.84
C GLY A 52 2.42 -23.17 10.62
N ASP A 53 2.40 -23.76 9.44
CA ASP A 53 2.68 -23.07 8.20
C ASP A 53 1.56 -22.10 7.83
N ILE A 54 1.93 -21.03 7.13
CA ILE A 54 0.97 -20.04 6.66
C ILE A 54 1.06 -19.84 5.14
N THR A 55 -0.07 -19.54 4.54
CA THR A 55 -0.14 -19.05 3.16
C THR A 55 -0.44 -17.55 3.18
N VAL A 56 0.33 -16.77 2.44
CA VAL A 56 0.14 -15.32 2.29
C VAL A 56 -0.25 -15.02 0.85
N TRP A 57 -1.50 -14.64 0.63
CA TRP A 57 -1.96 -14.16 -0.66
C TRP A 57 -1.72 -12.67 -0.80
N ILE A 58 -1.14 -12.25 -1.93
CA ILE A 58 -0.83 -10.85 -2.20
C ILE A 58 -1.53 -10.38 -3.46
N ASN A 59 -2.33 -9.32 -3.32
CA ASN A 59 -2.89 -8.54 -4.42
C ASN A 59 -2.82 -7.05 -4.04
N SER A 60 -1.65 -6.44 -4.24
CA SER A 60 -1.37 -5.09 -3.73
C SER A 60 -0.48 -4.29 -4.70
N PRO A 61 -0.81 -3.03 -4.96
CA PRO A 61 0.03 -2.11 -5.72
C PRO A 61 1.24 -1.59 -4.92
N GLY A 62 1.37 -1.99 -3.64
CA GLY A 62 2.38 -1.46 -2.73
C GLY A 62 1.81 -0.42 -1.77
N GLY A 63 2.64 0.52 -1.33
CA GLY A 63 2.29 1.56 -0.37
C GLY A 63 3.49 1.98 0.47
N ASP A 64 3.34 2.00 1.80
CA ASP A 64 4.36 2.46 2.72
C ASP A 64 5.52 1.46 2.83
N CYS A 65 6.76 1.95 2.56
CA CYS A 65 7.96 1.11 2.56
C CYS A 65 8.38 0.68 3.96
N VAL A 66 8.13 1.50 4.99
CA VAL A 66 8.48 1.17 6.38
C VAL A 66 7.56 0.09 6.92
N ALA A 67 6.26 0.21 6.64
CA ALA A 67 5.28 -0.82 6.96
C ALA A 67 5.64 -2.16 6.27
N ALA A 68 6.00 -2.10 4.98
CA ALA A 68 6.39 -3.30 4.24
C ALA A 68 7.66 -3.94 4.80
N ALA A 69 8.68 -3.16 5.14
CA ALA A 69 9.90 -3.67 5.75
C ALA A 69 9.62 -4.34 7.11
N GLN A 70 8.71 -3.76 7.90
CA GLN A 70 8.34 -4.34 9.18
C GLN A 70 7.57 -5.65 9.03
N ILE A 71 6.62 -5.72 8.07
CA ILE A 71 5.89 -6.95 7.75
C ILE A 71 6.85 -8.02 7.21
N TYR A 72 7.77 -7.65 6.32
CA TYR A 72 8.82 -8.55 5.84
C TYR A 72 9.59 -9.19 7.01
N ASN A 73 10.07 -8.39 7.95
CA ASN A 73 10.79 -8.90 9.11
C ASN A 73 9.92 -9.81 9.99
N MET A 74 8.65 -9.47 10.21
CA MET A 74 7.73 -10.30 10.99
C MET A 74 7.48 -11.67 10.32
N LEU A 75 7.42 -11.71 9.00
CA LEU A 75 7.26 -12.97 8.24
C LEU A 75 8.55 -13.79 8.22
N ILE A 76 9.73 -13.16 8.13
CA ILE A 76 11.04 -13.85 8.25
C ILE A 76 11.23 -14.46 9.65
N ASP A 77 10.79 -13.74 10.70
CA ASP A 77 10.89 -14.21 12.10
C ASP A 77 9.82 -15.26 12.45
N TYR A 78 8.86 -15.51 11.58
CA TYR A 78 7.80 -16.48 11.82
C TYR A 78 8.35 -17.91 11.86
N LYS A 79 7.88 -18.73 12.82
CA LYS A 79 8.45 -20.07 13.08
C LYS A 79 8.01 -21.16 12.11
N GLY A 80 6.91 -20.97 11.39
CA GLY A 80 6.42 -21.90 10.35
C GLY A 80 6.88 -21.50 8.97
N ASP A 81 6.66 -22.36 7.98
CA ASP A 81 6.90 -22.01 6.59
C ASP A 81 5.89 -20.95 6.12
N VAL A 82 6.39 -20.00 5.33
CA VAL A 82 5.59 -18.92 4.74
C VAL A 82 5.52 -19.12 3.23
N THR A 83 4.41 -19.65 2.75
CA THR A 83 4.16 -19.74 1.30
C THR A 83 3.47 -18.47 0.83
N VAL A 84 4.15 -17.67 0.03
CA VAL A 84 3.56 -16.48 -0.62
C VAL A 84 2.96 -16.88 -1.96
N LYS A 85 1.73 -16.43 -2.22
CA LYS A 85 1.01 -16.63 -3.49
C LYS A 85 0.55 -15.27 -4.03
N ILE A 86 0.90 -14.96 -5.27
CA ILE A 86 0.52 -13.73 -5.95
C ILE A 86 -0.52 -14.06 -7.01
N ASP A 87 -1.77 -13.63 -6.81
CA ASP A 87 -2.88 -13.94 -7.70
C ASP A 87 -3.28 -12.79 -8.64
N GLY A 88 -2.95 -11.56 -8.28
CA GLY A 88 -3.17 -10.37 -9.11
C GLY A 88 -1.88 -9.60 -9.34
N ILE A 89 -1.46 -8.85 -8.35
CA ILE A 89 -0.26 -8.02 -8.43
C ILE A 89 0.50 -7.99 -7.10
N ALA A 90 1.83 -8.00 -7.18
CA ALA A 90 2.72 -7.63 -6.09
C ALA A 90 3.67 -6.53 -6.59
N ALA A 91 3.31 -5.26 -6.39
CA ALA A 91 4.10 -4.15 -6.88
C ALA A 91 4.72 -3.34 -5.74
N SER A 92 5.90 -2.73 -6.01
CA SER A 92 6.54 -1.80 -5.07
C SER A 92 6.74 -2.43 -3.68
N ALA A 93 6.27 -1.80 -2.62
CA ALA A 93 6.35 -2.29 -1.25
C ALA A 93 5.77 -3.72 -1.05
N ALA A 94 4.76 -4.12 -1.84
CA ALA A 94 4.20 -5.47 -1.78
C ALA A 94 5.17 -6.52 -2.35
N SER A 95 6.00 -6.18 -3.33
CA SER A 95 7.03 -7.09 -3.82
C SER A 95 8.12 -7.33 -2.77
N VAL A 96 8.42 -6.34 -1.93
CA VAL A 96 9.35 -6.51 -0.79
C VAL A 96 8.79 -7.52 0.21
N ILE A 97 7.50 -7.41 0.56
CA ILE A 97 6.86 -8.37 1.47
C ILE A 97 6.88 -9.79 0.87
N ALA A 98 6.67 -9.91 -0.45
CA ALA A 98 6.70 -11.22 -1.12
C ALA A 98 8.04 -11.94 -0.96
N MET A 99 9.15 -11.20 -0.85
CA MET A 99 10.50 -11.78 -0.65
C MET A 99 10.68 -12.46 0.71
N ALA A 100 9.78 -12.26 1.66
CA ALA A 100 9.81 -12.95 2.96
C ALA A 100 9.33 -14.41 2.88
N GLY A 101 8.73 -14.83 1.77
CA GLY A 101 8.27 -16.20 1.61
C GLY A 101 9.41 -17.23 1.55
N THR A 102 9.29 -18.31 2.33
CA THR A 102 10.12 -19.51 2.15
C THR A 102 9.88 -20.10 0.76
N LYS A 103 8.64 -20.02 0.29
CA LYS A 103 8.26 -20.31 -1.10
C LYS A 103 7.40 -19.16 -1.65
N VAL A 104 7.73 -18.68 -2.85
CA VAL A 104 7.00 -17.60 -3.54
C VAL A 104 6.47 -18.12 -4.87
N LEU A 105 5.16 -18.03 -5.05
CA LEU A 105 4.45 -18.54 -6.23
C LEU A 105 3.68 -17.40 -6.90
N MET A 106 3.60 -17.41 -8.22
CA MET A 106 2.79 -16.47 -9.00
C MET A 106 1.75 -17.19 -9.84
N SER A 107 0.53 -16.65 -9.90
CA SER A 107 -0.44 -17.05 -10.90
C SER A 107 0.10 -16.78 -12.31
N PRO A 108 -0.23 -17.62 -13.32
CA PRO A 108 0.25 -17.42 -14.69
C PRO A 108 -0.05 -16.04 -15.31
N VAL A 109 -1.10 -15.37 -14.81
CA VAL A 109 -1.55 -14.06 -15.30
C VAL A 109 -1.28 -12.91 -14.33
N SER A 110 -0.65 -13.19 -13.18
CA SER A 110 -0.29 -12.17 -12.20
C SER A 110 0.98 -11.41 -12.60
N MET A 111 1.18 -10.27 -11.96
CA MET A 111 2.30 -9.38 -12.24
C MET A 111 3.08 -9.05 -10.97
N MET A 112 4.38 -8.85 -11.11
CA MET A 112 5.24 -8.27 -10.10
C MET A 112 5.90 -7.00 -10.65
N MET A 113 6.14 -5.99 -9.80
CA MET A 113 6.86 -4.79 -10.19
C MET A 113 7.79 -4.32 -9.09
N ILE A 114 9.00 -3.95 -9.49
CA ILE A 114 9.98 -3.33 -8.60
C ILE A 114 10.43 -1.98 -9.17
N HIS A 115 10.57 -1.01 -8.30
CA HIS A 115 11.03 0.34 -8.65
C HIS A 115 11.74 1.03 -7.47
N ASN A 116 12.30 2.21 -7.70
CA ASN A 116 12.90 3.01 -6.65
C ASN A 116 11.84 3.54 -5.68
N PRO A 117 12.18 3.70 -4.38
CA PRO A 117 11.29 4.35 -3.44
C PRO A 117 11.04 5.81 -3.85
N MET A 118 9.86 6.31 -3.52
CA MET A 118 9.45 7.68 -3.81
C MET A 118 8.88 8.34 -2.57
N THR A 119 9.07 9.66 -2.47
CA THR A 119 8.45 10.48 -1.43
C THR A 119 8.09 11.85 -1.98
N ILE A 120 7.33 12.62 -1.22
CA ILE A 120 7.10 14.04 -1.45
C ILE A 120 7.74 14.79 -0.30
N ALA A 121 8.65 15.70 -0.62
CA ALA A 121 9.30 16.57 0.35
C ALA A 121 8.94 18.04 0.06
N MET A 122 8.81 18.83 1.12
CA MET A 122 8.57 20.27 1.05
C MET A 122 9.47 20.97 2.07
N GLY A 123 10.11 22.04 1.65
CA GLY A 123 11.00 22.77 2.53
C GLY A 123 12.06 23.55 1.74
N ASP A 124 13.14 23.92 2.41
CA ASP A 124 14.29 24.55 1.81
C ASP A 124 15.26 23.52 1.17
N LYS A 125 16.40 24.01 0.66
CA LYS A 125 17.40 23.16 0.02
C LYS A 125 17.88 22.03 0.95
N ALA A 126 18.10 22.32 2.23
CA ALA A 126 18.61 21.32 3.17
C ALA A 126 17.58 20.21 3.43
N GLU A 127 16.29 20.52 3.48
CA GLU A 127 15.23 19.51 3.61
C GLU A 127 15.12 18.64 2.34
N MET A 128 15.32 19.20 1.15
CA MET A 128 15.37 18.43 -0.10
C MET A 128 16.59 17.47 -0.11
N GLU A 129 17.75 17.93 0.30
CA GLU A 129 18.97 17.10 0.37
C GLU A 129 18.78 15.93 1.34
N LYS A 130 18.21 16.16 2.53
CA LYS A 130 17.86 15.08 3.49
C LYS A 130 16.87 14.07 2.90
N ALA A 131 15.87 14.53 2.15
CA ALA A 131 14.91 13.63 1.51
C ALA A 131 15.59 12.74 0.46
N ILE A 132 16.53 13.27 -0.31
CA ILE A 132 17.33 12.50 -1.28
C ILE A 132 18.21 11.46 -0.57
N GLU A 133 18.89 11.84 0.51
CA GLU A 133 19.68 10.91 1.32
C GLU A 133 18.81 9.78 1.90
N MET A 134 17.67 10.14 2.49
CA MET A 134 16.72 9.17 3.02
C MET A 134 16.25 8.18 1.93
N LEU A 135 15.89 8.65 0.74
CA LEU A 135 15.47 7.77 -0.35
C LEU A 135 16.59 6.83 -0.79
N SER A 136 17.85 7.29 -0.76
CA SER A 136 19.01 6.45 -1.08
C SER A 136 19.16 5.30 -0.06
N GLU A 137 19.02 5.60 1.24
CA GLU A 137 19.08 4.57 2.30
C GLU A 137 17.89 3.59 2.23
N VAL A 138 16.68 4.09 1.94
CA VAL A 138 15.50 3.23 1.75
C VAL A 138 15.70 2.31 0.54
N LYS A 139 16.28 2.81 -0.58
CA LYS A 139 16.61 1.98 -1.74
C LYS A 139 17.58 0.85 -1.37
N GLU A 140 18.68 1.18 -0.67
CA GLU A 140 19.66 0.20 -0.21
C GLU A 140 19.03 -0.86 0.68
N SER A 141 18.14 -0.45 1.60
CA SER A 141 17.40 -1.38 2.48
C SER A 141 16.48 -2.33 1.71
N ILE A 142 15.72 -1.81 0.75
CA ILE A 142 14.83 -2.62 -0.11
C ILE A 142 15.64 -3.63 -0.93
N MET A 143 16.78 -3.20 -1.49
CA MET A 143 17.64 -4.07 -2.29
C MET A 143 18.14 -5.29 -1.51
N ASN A 144 18.30 -5.21 -0.19
CA ASN A 144 18.69 -6.35 0.63
C ASN A 144 17.67 -7.50 0.53
N ALA A 145 16.37 -7.20 0.57
CA ALA A 145 15.32 -8.22 0.44
C ALA A 145 15.37 -8.92 -0.92
N TYR A 146 15.58 -8.14 -1.99
CA TYR A 146 15.70 -8.70 -3.34
C TYR A 146 16.99 -9.50 -3.52
N GLU A 147 18.12 -9.03 -3.01
CA GLU A 147 19.41 -9.72 -3.09
C GLU A 147 19.37 -11.07 -2.37
N ILE A 148 18.82 -11.11 -1.14
CA ILE A 148 18.67 -12.33 -0.34
C ILE A 148 17.81 -13.36 -1.08
N LYS A 149 16.69 -12.94 -1.68
CA LYS A 149 15.77 -13.87 -2.36
C LYS A 149 16.30 -14.33 -3.71
N THR A 150 16.81 -13.40 -4.52
CA THR A 150 17.14 -13.67 -5.93
C THR A 150 18.57 -14.15 -6.16
N GLY A 151 19.51 -13.79 -5.26
CA GLY A 151 20.94 -13.97 -5.48
C GLY A 151 21.54 -13.08 -6.58
N LEU A 152 20.77 -12.14 -7.13
CA LEU A 152 21.26 -11.18 -8.13
C LEU A 152 22.24 -10.19 -7.49
N SER A 153 23.19 -9.66 -8.29
CA SER A 153 24.05 -8.60 -7.82
C SER A 153 23.28 -7.30 -7.57
N ARG A 154 23.72 -6.52 -6.58
CA ARG A 154 23.13 -5.20 -6.26
C ARG A 154 23.06 -4.28 -7.47
N ALA A 155 24.09 -4.27 -8.32
CA ALA A 155 24.10 -3.48 -9.56
C ALA A 155 22.95 -3.90 -10.51
N LYS A 156 22.68 -5.20 -10.63
CA LYS A 156 21.57 -5.70 -11.45
C LYS A 156 20.22 -5.33 -10.86
N ILE A 157 20.05 -5.48 -9.54
CA ILE A 157 18.83 -5.10 -8.83
C ILE A 157 18.59 -3.59 -8.95
N SER A 158 19.61 -2.77 -8.70
CA SER A 158 19.50 -1.31 -8.86
C SER A 158 19.05 -0.92 -10.26
N HIS A 159 19.65 -1.53 -11.29
CA HIS A 159 19.27 -1.27 -12.69
C HIS A 159 17.80 -1.66 -12.97
N LEU A 160 17.33 -2.79 -12.43
CA LEU A 160 15.94 -3.22 -12.56
C LEU A 160 14.97 -2.25 -11.86
N MET A 161 15.35 -1.74 -10.68
CA MET A 161 14.56 -0.75 -9.94
C MET A 161 14.55 0.61 -10.64
N ASP A 162 15.70 1.07 -11.16
CA ASP A 162 15.83 2.32 -11.91
C ASP A 162 14.96 2.33 -13.18
N ALA A 163 14.77 1.15 -13.78
CA ALA A 163 13.96 0.94 -14.98
C ALA A 163 12.45 0.71 -14.69
N GLU A 164 12.01 0.73 -13.41
CA GLU A 164 10.64 0.33 -13.05
C GLU A 164 10.27 -0.99 -13.74
N THR A 165 10.87 -2.08 -13.29
CA THR A 165 10.75 -3.36 -13.99
C THR A 165 9.46 -4.09 -13.64
N TRP A 166 8.65 -4.31 -14.66
CA TRP A 166 7.45 -5.14 -14.63
C TRP A 166 7.79 -6.57 -15.07
N MET A 167 7.28 -7.55 -14.33
CA MET A 167 7.57 -8.96 -14.54
C MET A 167 6.27 -9.77 -14.54
N ASN A 168 6.04 -10.56 -15.59
CA ASN A 168 5.11 -11.66 -15.52
C ASN A 168 5.73 -12.84 -14.76
N ALA A 169 4.96 -13.91 -14.51
CA ALA A 169 5.43 -15.04 -13.72
C ALA A 169 6.72 -15.68 -14.29
N ASN A 170 6.83 -15.84 -15.60
CA ASN A 170 8.02 -16.44 -16.23
C ASN A 170 9.27 -15.54 -16.03
N LYS A 171 9.12 -14.24 -16.19
CA LYS A 171 10.23 -13.31 -16.02
C LYS A 171 10.65 -13.18 -14.56
N ALA A 172 9.69 -13.21 -13.63
CA ALA A 172 9.96 -13.21 -12.21
C ALA A 172 10.71 -14.49 -11.79
N MET A 173 10.34 -15.64 -12.34
CA MET A 173 11.02 -16.92 -12.12
C MET A 173 12.43 -16.91 -12.71
N GLU A 174 12.62 -16.44 -13.95
CA GLU A 174 13.94 -16.30 -14.58
C GLU A 174 14.92 -15.46 -13.74
N LEU A 175 14.42 -14.40 -13.10
CA LEU A 175 15.21 -13.50 -12.26
C LEU A 175 15.31 -13.95 -10.80
N GLY A 176 14.67 -15.05 -10.39
CA GLY A 176 14.73 -15.61 -9.06
C GLY A 176 13.82 -14.91 -8.01
N PHE A 177 12.88 -14.07 -8.44
CA PHE A 177 11.92 -13.44 -7.54
C PHE A 177 10.84 -14.41 -7.05
N ILE A 178 10.58 -15.45 -7.82
CA ILE A 178 9.63 -16.52 -7.46
C ILE A 178 10.27 -17.90 -7.65
N ASP A 179 9.71 -18.86 -6.96
CA ASP A 179 10.19 -20.23 -6.97
C ASP A 179 9.44 -21.10 -7.99
N ASP A 180 8.14 -20.78 -8.27
CA ASP A 180 7.33 -21.56 -9.23
C ASP A 180 6.09 -20.76 -9.68
N VAL A 181 5.41 -21.29 -10.71
CA VAL A 181 4.14 -20.77 -11.21
C VAL A 181 3.00 -21.63 -10.69
N LEU A 182 1.95 -21.00 -10.15
CA LEU A 182 0.78 -21.70 -9.60
C LEU A 182 0.10 -22.56 -10.67
N SER A 183 -0.13 -23.84 -10.34
CA SER A 183 -0.99 -24.71 -11.12
C SER A 183 -2.47 -24.41 -10.86
N ARG A 184 -3.35 -24.83 -11.78
CA ARG A 184 -4.80 -24.58 -11.69
C ARG A 184 -5.46 -25.18 -10.42
N GLU A 185 -4.85 -26.18 -9.80
CA GLU A 185 -5.37 -26.84 -8.59
C GLU A 185 -5.12 -26.03 -7.30
N GLU A 186 -4.24 -25.02 -7.37
CA GLU A 186 -3.82 -24.22 -6.22
C GLU A 186 -4.44 -22.80 -6.18
N VAL A 187 -5.28 -22.46 -7.15
CA VAL A 187 -5.97 -21.16 -7.20
C VAL A 187 -7.17 -21.18 -6.27
N SER A 188 -7.24 -20.30 -5.28
CA SER A 188 -8.34 -20.25 -4.31
C SER A 188 -9.62 -19.65 -4.90
N ASP A 189 -10.77 -20.28 -4.58
CA ASP A 189 -12.11 -19.77 -4.86
C ASP A 189 -12.53 -18.66 -3.88
N ASP A 190 -11.80 -17.56 -3.76
CA ASP A 190 -12.25 -16.44 -2.92
C ASP A 190 -12.95 -15.34 -3.75
N ASP A 191 -14.26 -15.45 -3.86
CA ASP A 191 -15.18 -14.56 -4.60
C ASP A 191 -15.38 -13.18 -3.93
N SER A 192 -14.61 -12.81 -2.91
CA SER A 192 -14.77 -11.56 -2.18
C SER A 192 -13.67 -10.54 -2.43
N GLN A 193 -13.43 -10.18 -3.70
CA GLN A 193 -12.56 -9.05 -4.00
C GLN A 193 -13.36 -7.74 -4.07
N PRO A 194 -13.05 -6.74 -3.24
CA PRO A 194 -13.47 -5.39 -3.55
C PRO A 194 -12.72 -4.95 -4.81
N ALA A 195 -13.46 -4.60 -5.85
CA ALA A 195 -12.90 -4.01 -7.05
C ALA A 195 -12.20 -2.67 -6.68
N VAL A 196 -10.91 -2.72 -6.44
CA VAL A 196 -10.09 -1.52 -6.32
C VAL A 196 -9.64 -1.19 -7.75
N PRO A 197 -9.92 0.01 -8.27
CA PRO A 197 -9.36 0.41 -9.56
C PRO A 197 -7.85 0.50 -9.41
N VAL A 198 -7.16 -0.52 -9.91
CA VAL A 198 -5.69 -0.56 -9.90
C VAL A 198 -5.21 0.31 -11.05
N MET A 199 -4.78 1.51 -10.76
CA MET A 199 -3.95 2.28 -11.68
C MET A 199 -2.51 1.85 -11.47
N PHE A 200 -1.93 1.24 -12.50
CA PHE A 200 -0.59 0.69 -12.50
C PHE A 200 0.44 1.80 -12.61
N SER A 201 1.53 1.71 -11.82
CA SER A 201 2.73 2.50 -11.94
C SER A 201 2.96 3.60 -10.89
N GLU A 202 4.03 4.33 -11.07
CA GLU A 202 4.42 5.58 -10.43
C GLU A 202 3.21 6.48 -10.13
N THR A 203 2.24 6.53 -11.05
CA THR A 203 0.98 7.26 -10.90
C THR A 203 0.13 6.74 -9.72
N ALA A 204 0.08 5.44 -9.44
CA ALA A 204 -0.71 4.90 -8.33
C ALA A 204 -0.09 5.26 -6.97
N VAL A 205 1.25 5.20 -6.87
CA VAL A 205 1.99 5.63 -5.67
C VAL A 205 1.84 7.13 -5.47
N MET A 206 1.97 7.94 -6.54
CA MET A 206 1.77 9.39 -6.49
C MET A 206 0.35 9.76 -6.07
N ASN A 207 -0.68 9.09 -6.60
CA ASN A 207 -2.07 9.34 -6.23
C ASN A 207 -2.34 8.98 -4.76
N SER A 208 -1.75 7.89 -4.26
CA SER A 208 -1.84 7.52 -2.84
C SER A 208 -1.17 8.56 -1.95
N LEU A 209 0.04 9.00 -2.30
CA LEU A 209 0.76 10.05 -1.58
C LEU A 209 0.01 11.39 -1.62
N MET A 210 -0.50 11.81 -2.79
CA MET A 210 -1.28 13.03 -2.96
C MET A 210 -2.60 12.97 -2.19
N GLY A 211 -3.24 11.81 -2.14
CA GLY A 211 -4.43 11.56 -1.33
C GLY A 211 -4.16 11.78 0.17
N LYS A 212 -3.07 11.20 0.68
CA LYS A 212 -2.64 11.39 2.08
C LYS A 212 -2.32 12.85 2.41
N ILE A 213 -1.68 13.57 1.49
CA ILE A 213 -1.39 14.99 1.65
C ILE A 213 -2.68 15.81 1.64
N ALA A 214 -3.57 15.57 0.69
CA ALA A 214 -4.85 16.27 0.60
C ALA A 214 -5.71 16.05 1.84
N GLU A 215 -5.67 14.88 2.43
CA GLU A 215 -6.40 14.57 3.66
C GLU A 215 -5.79 15.24 4.90
N LYS A 216 -4.46 15.21 5.04
CA LYS A 216 -3.75 15.92 6.13
C LYS A 216 -3.78 17.44 5.97
N CYS A 217 -3.84 17.95 4.76
CA CYS A 217 -3.96 19.37 4.44
C CYS A 217 -5.42 19.86 4.37
N ARG A 218 -6.41 19.01 4.61
CA ARG A 218 -7.79 19.44 4.84
C ARG A 218 -7.82 20.26 6.13
N ILE A 219 -7.53 21.55 5.98
CA ILE A 219 -7.97 22.54 6.96
C ILE A 219 -9.47 22.35 7.04
N ASN A 220 -9.99 22.05 8.23
CA ASN A 220 -11.43 22.06 8.48
C ASN A 220 -11.93 23.42 8.04
N ALA A 221 -12.34 23.54 6.79
CA ALA A 221 -13.04 24.69 6.29
C ALA A 221 -14.28 24.76 7.18
N ARG A 222 -14.26 25.72 8.11
CA ARG A 222 -15.45 26.09 8.90
C ARG A 222 -16.57 26.17 7.87
N PRO A 223 -17.69 25.45 8.05
CA PRO A 223 -18.76 25.48 7.08
C PRO A 223 -19.03 26.94 6.78
N ALA A 224 -18.92 27.32 5.51
CA ALA A 224 -19.18 28.68 5.09
C ALA A 224 -20.56 29.04 5.63
N GLN A 225 -20.62 29.97 6.57
CA GLN A 225 -21.90 30.55 6.93
C GLN A 225 -22.48 31.08 5.62
N PRO A 226 -23.74 30.75 5.29
CA PRO A 226 -24.36 31.29 4.10
C PRO A 226 -24.21 32.80 4.18
N ASP A 227 -23.55 33.39 3.19
CA ASP A 227 -23.40 34.83 3.08
C ASP A 227 -24.79 35.45 3.23
N LYS A 228 -24.96 36.18 4.32
CA LYS A 228 -26.15 37.01 4.45
C LYS A 228 -26.13 37.93 3.26
N PRO A 229 -27.21 37.98 2.47
CA PRO A 229 -27.26 38.86 1.32
C PRO A 229 -26.91 40.28 1.78
N GLN A 230 -25.80 40.83 1.29
CA GLN A 230 -25.37 42.21 1.51
C GLN A 230 -26.24 43.14 0.63
N GLY A 231 -27.53 43.06 0.84
CA GLY A 231 -28.47 43.95 0.19
C GLY A 231 -29.19 44.76 1.25
N ARG A 232 -29.25 46.07 1.09
CA ARG A 232 -30.15 46.91 1.90
C ARG A 232 -31.59 46.48 1.66
N SER A 233 -32.39 46.39 2.72
CA SER A 233 -33.76 45.96 2.58
C SER A 233 -34.51 46.96 1.70
N VAL A 234 -35.43 46.46 0.86
CA VAL A 234 -36.27 47.32 -0.03
C VAL A 234 -37.03 48.34 0.80
N THR A 235 -37.35 48.02 2.05
CA THR A 235 -38.04 48.90 2.98
C THR A 235 -37.16 50.09 3.37
N GLU A 236 -35.89 49.87 3.73
CA GLU A 236 -34.93 50.94 4.05
C GLU A 236 -34.67 51.85 2.86
N LEU A 237 -34.57 51.30 1.65
CA LEU A 237 -34.40 52.07 0.43
C LEU A 237 -35.64 52.93 0.14
N ARG A 238 -36.86 52.42 0.39
CA ARG A 238 -38.12 53.19 0.23
C ARG A 238 -38.25 54.31 1.28
N GLU A 239 -37.84 54.07 2.52
CA GLU A 239 -37.85 55.12 3.56
C GLU A 239 -36.86 56.22 3.22
N GLN A 240 -35.66 55.91 2.75
CA GLN A 240 -34.69 56.91 2.29
C GLN A 240 -35.25 57.72 1.09
N LEU A 241 -35.90 57.04 0.14
CA LEU A 241 -36.50 57.72 -1.01
C LEU A 241 -37.66 58.66 -0.59
N ASN A 242 -38.49 58.26 0.37
CA ASN A 242 -39.57 59.09 0.87
C ASN A 242 -39.04 60.28 1.73
N THR A 243 -37.90 60.13 2.36
CA THR A 243 -37.23 61.22 3.09
C THR A 243 -36.69 62.24 2.09
N ILE A 244 -36.06 61.84 1.02
CA ILE A 244 -35.54 62.71 -0.04
C ILE A 244 -36.68 63.46 -0.74
N LYS A 245 -37.82 62.80 -1.02
CA LYS A 245 -39.00 63.40 -1.66
C LYS A 245 -39.61 64.51 -0.83
N LYS A 246 -39.36 64.67 0.47
CA LYS A 246 -39.85 65.74 1.31
C LYS A 246 -39.00 67.02 1.20
N PHE A 247 -37.85 66.95 0.57
CA PHE A 247 -36.91 68.07 0.41
C PHE A 247 -36.77 68.56 -1.05
N ILE A 248 -37.53 67.97 -1.97
CA ILE A 248 -37.71 68.40 -3.34
C ILE A 248 -39.16 68.84 -3.50
#